data_9ef4be5103c0eadc2dc6273e0ffe50db
#
_entry.id   9ef4be5103c0eadc2dc6273e0ffe50db
#
_cell.length_a   1.000
_cell.length_b   1.000
_cell.length_c   1.000
_cell.angle_alpha   90.00
_cell.angle_beta   90.00
_cell.angle_gamma   90.00
#
_symmetry.space_group_name_H-M   'P 1'
#
loop_
_entity.id
_entity.type
_entity.pdbx_description
1 polymer ?
#
loop_
_entity_poly.entity_id
_entity_poly.type
_entity_poly.pdbx_seq_one_letter_code
_entity_poly.pdbx_strand_id
1 'polypeptide(L)'
;MYYVILTSRYKKSLRKIKESGRYYISDIEKVVKIIASGKKLDEKYRDHSLTGSMSEYRECHIKSDLLLVYYFNHNELILVLVNIGSHSDLF
;
A
#
# COMPACT_ATOMS: atom_id res chain seq x y z
N MET A 1 5.61 14.97 -6.16
CA MET A 1 5.99 13.94 -5.16
C MET A 1 5.14 14.10 -3.91
N TYR A 2 4.73 12.98 -3.33
CA TYR A 2 3.89 12.96 -2.13
C TYR A 2 4.72 12.66 -0.89
N TYR A 3 4.34 13.28 0.22
CA TYR A 3 4.88 12.91 1.53
C TYR A 3 4.17 11.65 2.01
N VAL A 4 4.93 10.68 2.51
CA VAL A 4 4.37 9.39 2.92
C VAL A 4 4.08 9.40 4.41
N ILE A 5 2.83 9.08 4.76
CA ILE A 5 2.40 8.94 6.16
C ILE A 5 1.99 7.49 6.38
N LEU A 6 2.46 6.92 7.49
CA LEU A 6 2.17 5.54 7.87
C LEU A 6 1.17 5.54 9.02
N THR A 7 0.04 4.85 8.83
CA THR A 7 -0.90 4.65 9.94
C THR A 7 -0.30 3.69 10.97
N SER A 8 -0.82 3.73 12.18
CA SER A 8 -0.40 2.80 13.23
C SER A 8 -0.65 1.35 12.81
N ARG A 9 -1.78 1.11 12.14
CA ARG A 9 -2.12 -0.23 11.63
C ARG A 9 -1.09 -0.70 10.61
N TYR A 10 -0.70 0.16 9.67
CA TYR A 10 0.30 -0.17 8.67
C TYR A 10 1.64 -0.56 9.34
N LYS A 11 2.09 0.26 10.29
CA LYS A 11 3.35 -0.01 11.00
C LYS A 11 3.34 -1.34 11.71
N LYS A 12 2.22 -1.67 12.36
CA LYS A 12 2.05 -2.93 13.08
C LYS A 12 2.07 -4.12 12.12
N SER A 13 1.34 -4.00 11.01
CA SER A 13 1.30 -5.04 9.98
C SER A 13 2.67 -5.25 9.34
N LEU A 14 3.37 -4.16 9.04
CA LEU A 14 4.71 -4.22 8.44
C LEU A 14 5.70 -4.94 9.37
N ARG A 15 5.61 -4.68 10.67
CA ARG A 15 6.45 -5.38 11.65
C ARG A 15 6.25 -6.88 11.59
N LYS A 16 5.00 -7.33 11.51
CA LYS A 16 4.67 -8.76 11.40
C LYS A 16 5.26 -9.36 10.11
N ILE A 17 5.19 -8.61 9.02
CA ILE A 17 5.76 -9.05 7.75
C ILE A 17 7.26 -9.21 7.84
N LYS A 18 7.95 -8.25 8.47
CA LYS A 18 9.40 -8.33 8.68
C LYS A 18 9.79 -9.54 9.52
N GLU A 19 9.03 -9.80 10.58
CA GLU A 19 9.28 -10.93 11.47
C GLU A 19 9.04 -12.27 10.78
N SER A 20 8.10 -12.33 9.83
CA SER A 20 7.77 -13.57 9.13
C SER A 20 8.90 -14.03 8.18
N GLY A 21 9.69 -13.10 7.67
CA GLY A 21 10.74 -13.40 6.69
C GLY A 21 10.24 -13.88 5.33
N ARG A 22 8.93 -13.81 5.07
CA ARG A 22 8.32 -14.31 3.82
C ARG A 22 8.51 -13.39 2.63
N TYR A 23 8.74 -12.10 2.88
CA TYR A 23 8.80 -11.08 1.83
C TYR A 23 10.02 -10.21 2.01
N TYR A 24 10.54 -9.70 0.90
CA TYR A 24 11.62 -8.70 0.93
C TYR A 24 11.02 -7.32 1.14
N ILE A 25 11.50 -6.61 2.16
CA ILE A 25 11.06 -5.24 2.44
C ILE A 25 11.38 -4.31 1.27
N SER A 26 12.47 -4.59 0.55
CA SER A 26 12.83 -3.82 -0.65
C SER A 26 11.75 -3.85 -1.73
N ASP A 27 10.99 -4.93 -1.86
CA ASP A 27 9.88 -5.00 -2.82
C ASP A 27 8.75 -4.06 -2.42
N ILE A 28 8.47 -3.96 -1.13
CA ILE A 28 7.46 -3.04 -0.59
C ILE A 28 7.89 -1.59 -0.83
N GLU A 29 9.14 -1.28 -0.47
CA GLU A 29 9.69 0.07 -0.63
C GLU A 29 9.69 0.53 -2.07
N LYS A 30 10.00 -0.37 -3.00
CA LYS A 30 10.01 -0.07 -4.43
C LYS A 30 8.62 0.38 -4.90
N VAL A 31 7.58 -0.34 -4.52
CA VAL A 31 6.20 -0.01 -4.89
C VAL A 31 5.78 1.31 -4.25
N VAL A 32 6.06 1.50 -2.98
CA VAL A 32 5.73 2.74 -2.26
C VAL A 32 6.40 3.95 -2.92
N LYS A 33 7.66 3.81 -3.32
CA LYS A 33 8.39 4.89 -4.01
C LYS A 33 7.73 5.28 -5.32
N ILE A 34 7.30 4.29 -6.10
CA ILE A 34 6.62 4.56 -7.38
C ILE A 34 5.33 5.33 -7.13
N ILE A 35 4.52 4.88 -6.18
CA ILE A 35 3.25 5.54 -5.85
C ILE A 35 3.52 6.97 -5.36
N ALA A 36 4.47 7.15 -4.46
CA ALA A 36 4.80 8.46 -3.89
C ALA A 36 5.35 9.44 -4.92
N SER A 37 5.96 8.94 -6.00
CA SER A 37 6.46 9.78 -7.08
C SER A 37 5.36 10.35 -7.97
N GLY A 38 4.13 9.86 -7.81
CA GLY A 38 3.00 10.24 -8.65
C GLY A 38 2.91 9.48 -9.96
N LYS A 39 3.81 8.54 -10.19
CA LYS A 39 3.80 7.70 -11.39
C LYS A 39 2.76 6.60 -11.26
N LYS A 40 2.23 6.18 -12.40
CA LYS A 40 1.29 5.06 -12.45
C LYS A 40 2.05 3.75 -12.23
N LEU A 41 1.47 2.86 -11.43
CA LEU A 41 2.02 1.51 -11.24
C LEU A 41 1.82 0.67 -12.51
N ASP A 42 2.80 -0.21 -12.77
CA ASP A 42 2.68 -1.22 -13.81
C ASP A 42 1.44 -2.07 -13.57
N GLU A 43 0.82 -2.55 -14.63
CA GLU A 43 -0.41 -3.36 -14.57
C GLU A 43 -0.25 -4.64 -13.73
N LYS A 44 0.97 -5.17 -13.64
CA LYS A 44 1.23 -6.37 -12.85
C LYS A 44 0.90 -6.18 -11.37
N TYR A 45 0.88 -4.94 -10.88
CA TYR A 45 0.53 -4.65 -9.49
C TYR A 45 -0.97 -4.54 -9.25
N ARG A 46 -1.77 -4.55 -10.31
CA ARG A 46 -3.25 -4.59 -10.24
C ARG A 46 -3.84 -3.47 -9.37
N ASP A 47 -3.27 -2.29 -9.47
CA ASP A 47 -3.72 -1.12 -8.70
C ASP A 47 -5.13 -0.70 -9.13
N HIS A 48 -6.04 -0.58 -8.16
CA HIS A 48 -7.44 -0.21 -8.42
C HIS A 48 -8.07 0.41 -7.19
N SER A 49 -9.15 1.19 -7.41
CA SER A 49 -9.96 1.74 -6.34
C SER A 49 -10.82 0.63 -5.73
N LEU A 50 -11.03 0.71 -4.42
CA LEU A 50 -12.00 -0.14 -3.75
C LEU A 50 -13.41 0.37 -4.06
N THR A 51 -14.41 -0.47 -3.87
CA THR A 51 -15.80 -0.15 -4.22
C THR A 51 -16.62 0.29 -3.01
N GLY A 52 -17.78 0.88 -3.28
CA GLY A 52 -18.74 1.29 -2.25
C GLY A 52 -18.22 2.42 -1.37
N SER A 53 -18.46 2.31 -0.07
CA SER A 53 -18.05 3.33 0.90
C SER A 53 -16.54 3.50 1.04
N MET A 54 -15.77 2.56 0.50
CA MET A 54 -14.30 2.60 0.54
C MET A 54 -13.68 3.07 -0.78
N SER A 55 -14.46 3.72 -1.64
CA SER A 55 -14.01 4.10 -2.99
C SER A 55 -12.86 5.09 -3.03
N GLU A 56 -12.61 5.83 -1.95
CA GLU A 56 -11.46 6.73 -1.87
C GLU A 56 -10.14 5.99 -1.58
N TYR A 57 -10.24 4.74 -1.13
CA TYR A 57 -9.06 3.90 -0.91
C TYR A 57 -8.71 3.15 -2.17
N ARG A 58 -7.41 2.86 -2.31
CA ARG A 58 -6.87 2.07 -3.41
C ARG A 58 -6.15 0.85 -2.86
N GLU A 59 -6.10 -0.18 -3.67
CA GLU A 59 -5.40 -1.43 -3.35
C GLU A 59 -4.48 -1.79 -4.49
N CYS A 60 -3.28 -2.27 -4.17
CA CYS A 60 -2.41 -2.87 -5.17
C CYS A 60 -1.79 -4.16 -4.62
N HIS A 61 -1.36 -5.02 -5.54
CA HIS A 61 -0.72 -6.30 -5.22
C HIS A 61 0.79 -6.13 -5.36
N ILE A 62 1.51 -6.06 -4.24
CA ILE A 62 2.98 -6.07 -4.26
C ILE A 62 3.48 -7.44 -4.69
N LYS A 63 2.85 -8.47 -4.16
CA LYS A 63 2.93 -9.87 -4.58
C LYS A 63 1.51 -10.39 -4.72
N SER A 64 1.32 -11.58 -5.29
CA SER A 64 -0.03 -12.13 -5.47
C SER A 64 -0.83 -12.24 -4.17
N ASP A 65 -0.14 -12.49 -3.06
CA ASP A 65 -0.74 -12.67 -1.74
C ASP A 65 -0.36 -11.56 -0.74
N LEU A 66 0.25 -10.46 -1.21
CA LEU A 66 0.63 -9.32 -0.38
C LEU A 66 0.07 -8.05 -0.97
N LEU A 67 -0.94 -7.50 -0.31
CA LEU A 67 -1.69 -6.34 -0.76
C LEU A 67 -1.37 -5.11 0.08
N LEU A 68 -1.36 -3.95 -0.57
CA LEU A 68 -1.18 -2.65 0.08
C LEU A 68 -2.44 -1.83 -0.13
N VAL A 69 -3.01 -1.31 0.96
CA VAL A 69 -4.16 -0.38 0.91
C VAL A 69 -3.66 1.01 1.25
N TYR A 70 -4.01 1.98 0.42
CA TYR A 70 -3.53 3.35 0.55
C TYR A 70 -4.53 4.35 -0.01
N TYR A 71 -4.34 5.62 0.28
CA TYR A 71 -5.09 6.70 -0.36
C TYR A 71 -4.24 7.97 -0.45
N PHE A 72 -4.66 8.89 -1.32
CA PHE A 72 -4.01 10.18 -1.50
C PHE A 72 -4.83 11.30 -0.90
N ASN A 73 -4.14 12.26 -0.30
CA ASN A 73 -4.69 13.59 -0.10
C ASN A 73 -3.95 14.51 -1.08
N HIS A 74 -4.57 14.75 -2.23
CA HIS A 74 -3.92 15.52 -3.31
C HIS A 74 -3.71 16.99 -2.93
N ASN A 75 -4.59 17.56 -2.12
CA ASN A 75 -4.47 18.96 -1.72
C ASN A 75 -3.23 19.21 -0.85
N GLU A 76 -2.90 18.25 -0.01
CA GLU A 76 -1.75 18.36 0.89
C GLU A 76 -0.53 17.58 0.40
N LEU A 77 -0.62 16.95 -0.76
CA LEU A 77 0.43 16.12 -1.34
C LEU A 77 0.89 15.01 -0.39
N ILE A 78 -0.09 14.31 0.18
CA ILE A 78 0.15 13.23 1.14
C ILE A 78 -0.32 11.91 0.56
N LEU A 79 0.52 10.87 0.72
CA LEU A 79 0.19 9.48 0.47
C LEU A 79 0.08 8.78 1.82
N VAL A 80 -1.08 8.26 2.15
CA VAL A 80 -1.30 7.54 3.41
C VAL A 80 -1.29 6.04 3.15
N LEU A 81 -0.37 5.33 3.81
CA LEU A 81 -0.32 3.86 3.78
C LEU A 81 -1.20 3.35 4.92
N VAL A 82 -2.32 2.75 4.57
CA VAL A 82 -3.37 2.39 5.52
C VAL A 82 -3.12 1.03 6.16
N ASN A 83 -2.82 0.03 5.34
CA ASN A 83 -2.54 -1.31 5.83
C ASN A 83 -1.83 -2.14 4.76
N ILE A 84 -1.22 -3.24 5.17
CA ILE A 84 -0.53 -4.18 4.28
C ILE A 84 -0.70 -5.58 4.85
N GLY A 85 -0.93 -6.56 3.98
CA GLY A 85 -1.11 -7.94 4.42
C GLY A 85 -1.74 -8.79 3.34
N SER A 86 -2.17 -10.00 3.72
CA SER A 86 -2.91 -10.87 2.81
C SER A 86 -4.34 -10.36 2.67
N HIS A 87 -5.07 -10.90 1.68
CA HIS A 87 -6.47 -10.53 1.48
C HIS A 87 -7.30 -10.78 2.75
N SER A 88 -7.09 -11.90 3.41
CA SER A 88 -7.82 -12.22 4.65
C SER A 88 -7.42 -11.34 5.83
N ASP A 89 -6.20 -10.82 5.83
CA ASP A 89 -5.76 -9.88 6.88
C ASP A 89 -6.44 -8.51 6.75
N LEU A 90 -6.73 -8.10 5.51
CA LEU A 90 -7.24 -6.76 5.21
C LEU A 90 -8.76 -6.70 5.16
N PHE A 91 -9.38 -7.78 4.80
CA PHE A 91 -10.80 -7.92 4.58
C PHE A 91 -11.33 -9.20 5.22
#